data_95de53ae07d7c792fad448819d787623
#
_entry.id   95de53ae07d7c792fad448819d787623
#
_cell.length_a   1.000
_cell.length_b   1.000
_cell.length_c   1.000
_cell.angle_alpha   90.00
_cell.angle_beta   90.00
_cell.angle_gamma   90.00
#
_symmetry.space_group_name_H-M   'P 1'
#
loop_
_entity.id
_entity.type
_entity.pdbx_description
1 polymer ?
#
loop_
_entity_poly.entity_id
_entity_poly.type
_entity_poly.pdbx_seq_one_letter_code
_entity_poly.pdbx_strand_id
1 'polypeptide(L)'
;MCGPLCDALLAIWKIEGVEDGSREPSNPPDLQASDLLSNLDSANLFIVPLDNDRQWYRYHRLFADLLRQRLQQSPADVTDSHLRASHWHQANGYLAEAFQHAVAAKDFERAAELAEQVWPSMEDTFQTTAWLGWIKRLPTDVIRVRPVLCTQAGWSFSDAGEPETSERHLQNAERALAGAADRAEFKPLPGNIALARAYNAQARGQVADTVKYAELAQQLIPEDDVYRRAQAVSMTTSAAATKAR
;
A
#
# COMPACT_ATOMS: atom_id res chain seq x y z
N MET A 1 4.73 3.68 -18.96
CA MET A 1 6.08 3.06 -19.01
C MET A 1 7.11 4.16 -19.08
N CYS A 2 8.23 4.03 -18.40
CA CYS A 2 9.39 4.90 -18.61
C CYS A 2 10.59 4.04 -19.03
N GLY A 3 11.57 4.65 -19.71
CA GLY A 3 12.79 3.98 -20.15
C GLY A 3 13.48 3.24 -19.00
N PRO A 4 13.80 3.92 -17.86
CA PRO A 4 14.46 3.29 -16.72
C PRO A 4 13.72 2.09 -16.13
N LEU A 5 12.37 2.10 -16.08
CA LEU A 5 11.59 0.93 -15.67
C LEU A 5 11.74 -0.22 -16.66
N CYS A 6 11.67 0.07 -17.96
CA CYS A 6 11.82 -0.94 -18.99
C CYS A 6 13.23 -1.54 -18.97
N ASP A 7 14.27 -0.71 -18.76
CA ASP A 7 15.67 -1.14 -18.62
C ASP A 7 15.84 -2.07 -17.40
N ALA A 8 15.25 -1.71 -16.26
CA ALA A 8 15.25 -2.54 -15.05
C ALA A 8 14.54 -3.89 -15.24
N LEU A 9 13.45 -3.93 -16.02
CA LEU A 9 12.74 -5.16 -16.34
C LEU A 9 13.54 -6.08 -17.29
N LEU A 10 14.31 -5.50 -18.21
CA LEU A 10 15.13 -6.24 -19.18
C LEU A 10 16.49 -6.67 -18.64
N ALA A 11 17.07 -5.92 -17.69
CA ALA A 11 18.42 -6.18 -17.17
C ALA A 11 18.58 -7.61 -16.60
N ILE A 12 17.52 -8.18 -16.03
CA ILE A 12 17.56 -9.52 -15.42
C ILE A 12 17.37 -10.62 -16.47
N TRP A 13 16.71 -10.37 -17.57
CA TRP A 13 16.63 -11.32 -18.70
C TRP A 13 18.02 -11.70 -19.24
N LYS A 14 18.99 -10.79 -19.14
CA LYS A 14 20.38 -11.03 -19.53
C LYS A 14 21.12 -11.94 -18.54
N ILE A 15 20.69 -12.05 -17.29
CA ILE A 15 21.38 -12.80 -16.22
C ILE A 15 20.89 -14.26 -16.17
N GLU A 16 19.62 -14.54 -16.40
CA GLU A 16 19.04 -15.89 -16.32
C GLU A 16 19.22 -16.75 -17.58
N GLY A 17 19.65 -16.16 -18.70
CA GLY A 17 19.84 -16.86 -19.98
C GLY A 17 21.19 -17.56 -20.16
N VAL A 18 22.05 -17.68 -19.14
CA VAL A 18 23.46 -18.10 -19.29
C VAL A 18 23.76 -19.52 -18.79
N GLU A 19 22.81 -20.33 -18.36
CA GLU A 19 23.10 -21.69 -17.86
C GLU A 19 22.68 -22.86 -18.76
N ASP A 20 22.20 -22.65 -20.00
CA ASP A 20 22.04 -23.77 -20.94
C ASP A 20 23.01 -23.66 -22.13
N GLY A 21 24.08 -24.43 -22.05
CA GLY A 21 25.26 -24.41 -22.92
C GLY A 21 25.05 -24.94 -24.34
N SER A 22 23.99 -24.56 -25.06
CA SER A 22 23.75 -25.09 -26.38
C SER A 22 23.19 -24.14 -27.43
N ARG A 23 23.32 -22.83 -27.28
CA ARG A 23 23.20 -21.86 -28.40
C ARG A 23 24.02 -20.62 -28.07
N GLU A 24 25.04 -20.31 -28.85
CA GLU A 24 25.56 -18.96 -28.95
C GLU A 24 24.41 -18.06 -29.44
N PRO A 25 23.84 -17.17 -28.57
CA PRO A 25 23.00 -16.11 -29.07
C PRO A 25 23.97 -15.14 -29.74
N SER A 26 23.83 -14.91 -31.05
CA SER A 26 24.32 -13.72 -31.70
C SER A 26 23.80 -12.54 -30.85
N ASN A 27 24.70 -11.99 -30.07
CA ASN A 27 24.44 -10.87 -29.16
C ASN A 27 23.73 -9.77 -29.97
N PRO A 28 22.42 -9.48 -29.77
CA PRO A 28 21.87 -8.25 -30.31
C PRO A 28 22.65 -7.11 -29.64
N PRO A 29 22.98 -6.04 -30.35
CA PRO A 29 23.67 -4.89 -29.76
C PRO A 29 22.94 -4.49 -28.47
N ASP A 30 23.67 -3.95 -27.50
CA ASP A 30 23.18 -3.50 -26.19
C ASP A 30 22.04 -2.46 -26.35
N LEU A 31 20.90 -2.90 -26.88
CA LEU A 31 19.70 -2.08 -27.03
C LEU A 31 19.11 -1.92 -25.63
N GLN A 32 19.30 -0.74 -25.07
CA GLN A 32 18.57 -0.30 -23.91
C GLN A 32 17.10 -0.10 -24.29
N ALA A 33 16.18 -0.41 -23.39
CA ALA A 33 14.75 -0.19 -23.67
C ALA A 33 14.42 1.29 -23.89
N SER A 34 15.18 2.19 -23.29
CA SER A 34 15.14 3.63 -23.52
C SER A 34 15.39 3.98 -24.99
N ASP A 35 16.39 3.34 -25.63
CA ASP A 35 16.71 3.57 -27.06
C ASP A 35 15.58 3.02 -27.95
N LEU A 36 15.04 1.86 -27.60
CA LEU A 36 13.89 1.29 -28.32
C LEU A 36 12.67 2.22 -28.22
N LEU A 37 12.35 2.74 -27.06
CA LEU A 37 11.24 3.68 -26.87
C LEU A 37 11.46 4.97 -27.66
N SER A 38 12.67 5.51 -27.64
CA SER A 38 13.05 6.71 -28.43
C SER A 38 12.91 6.46 -29.93
N ASN A 39 13.31 5.29 -30.41
CA ASN A 39 13.17 4.91 -31.82
C ASN A 39 11.71 4.75 -32.23
N LEU A 40 10.88 4.12 -31.37
CA LEU A 40 9.44 3.96 -31.60
C LEU A 40 8.72 5.32 -31.61
N ASP A 41 9.09 6.23 -30.73
CA ASP A 41 8.55 7.60 -30.69
C ASP A 41 8.92 8.39 -31.93
N SER A 42 10.20 8.37 -32.31
CA SER A 42 10.71 9.05 -33.52
C SER A 42 10.07 8.52 -34.81
N ALA A 43 9.76 7.22 -34.85
CA ALA A 43 9.08 6.57 -35.96
C ALA A 43 7.54 6.73 -35.88
N ASN A 44 7.02 7.39 -34.86
CA ASN A 44 5.59 7.57 -34.59
C ASN A 44 4.81 6.25 -34.51
N LEU A 45 5.44 5.23 -33.91
CA LEU A 45 4.94 3.85 -33.90
C LEU A 45 4.34 3.48 -32.52
N PHE A 46 3.02 3.47 -32.45
CA PHE A 46 2.21 2.86 -31.37
C PHE A 46 2.45 3.36 -29.94
N ILE A 47 3.33 4.33 -29.70
CA ILE A 47 3.55 4.94 -28.40
C ILE A 47 3.28 6.44 -28.45
N VAL A 48 2.87 7.00 -27.31
CA VAL A 48 2.56 8.43 -27.13
C VAL A 48 3.31 8.91 -25.90
N PRO A 49 4.15 9.96 -26.00
CA PRO A 49 4.80 10.54 -24.84
C PRO A 49 3.74 11.18 -23.91
N LEU A 50 3.95 11.06 -22.60
CA LEU A 50 3.06 11.59 -21.57
C LEU A 50 3.63 12.87 -20.92
N ASP A 51 4.90 13.14 -21.13
CA ASP A 51 5.61 14.29 -20.59
C ASP A 51 6.49 14.96 -21.67
N ASN A 52 6.89 16.21 -21.41
CA ASN A 52 7.74 16.99 -22.33
C ASN A 52 9.18 16.44 -22.39
N ASP A 53 9.63 15.79 -21.32
CA ASP A 53 10.98 15.23 -21.19
C ASP A 53 11.09 13.85 -21.85
N ARG A 54 9.99 13.35 -22.43
CA ARG A 54 9.90 12.06 -23.12
C ARG A 54 10.44 10.90 -22.27
N GLN A 55 10.18 10.95 -20.98
CA GLN A 55 10.55 9.89 -20.05
C GLN A 55 9.43 8.87 -19.87
N TRP A 56 8.18 9.33 -19.95
CA TRP A 56 7.01 8.50 -19.77
C TRP A 56 6.23 8.35 -21.05
N TYR A 57 5.88 7.10 -21.38
CA TYR A 57 5.15 6.73 -22.58
C TYR A 57 3.94 5.88 -22.25
N ARG A 58 2.93 5.94 -23.11
CA ARG A 58 1.84 4.95 -23.14
C ARG A 58 1.74 4.34 -24.53
N TYR A 59 1.33 3.08 -24.57
CA TYR A 59 0.95 2.47 -25.84
C TYR A 59 -0.36 3.06 -26.37
N HIS A 60 -0.49 3.14 -27.69
CA HIS A 60 -1.78 3.32 -28.32
C HIS A 60 -2.71 2.18 -27.90
N ARG A 61 -4.01 2.47 -27.62
CA ARG A 61 -4.93 1.53 -26.99
C ARG A 61 -4.98 0.16 -27.67
N LEU A 62 -5.15 0.14 -29.00
CA LEU A 62 -5.26 -1.11 -29.78
C LEU A 62 -3.96 -1.95 -29.70
N PHE A 63 -2.81 -1.30 -29.67
CA PHE A 63 -1.54 -2.00 -29.57
C PHE A 63 -1.34 -2.55 -28.15
N ALA A 64 -1.74 -1.80 -27.13
CA ALA A 64 -1.73 -2.27 -25.75
C ALA A 64 -2.58 -3.54 -25.55
N ASP A 65 -3.75 -3.59 -26.20
CA ASP A 65 -4.66 -4.74 -26.10
C ASP A 65 -4.06 -5.98 -26.82
N LEU A 66 -3.43 -5.79 -27.96
CA LEU A 66 -2.68 -6.86 -28.66
C LEU A 66 -1.53 -7.41 -27.81
N LEU A 67 -0.74 -6.51 -27.19
CA LEU A 67 0.37 -6.93 -26.32
C LEU A 67 -0.13 -7.67 -25.08
N ARG A 68 -1.23 -7.23 -24.47
CA ARG A 68 -1.85 -7.93 -23.33
C ARG A 68 -2.30 -9.33 -23.71
N GLN A 69 -2.92 -9.48 -24.90
CA GLN A 69 -3.35 -10.78 -25.40
C GLN A 69 -2.14 -11.72 -25.60
N ARG A 70 -1.03 -11.21 -26.11
CA ARG A 70 0.21 -11.98 -26.26
C ARG A 70 0.83 -12.39 -24.92
N LEU A 71 0.87 -11.46 -23.94
CA LEU A 71 1.38 -11.72 -22.60
C LEU A 71 0.59 -12.81 -21.87
N GLN A 72 -0.71 -12.95 -22.12
CA GLN A 72 -1.53 -14.02 -21.54
C GLN A 72 -1.07 -15.43 -21.93
N GLN A 73 -0.24 -15.56 -22.96
CA GLN A 73 0.32 -16.84 -23.41
C GLN A 73 1.54 -17.29 -22.57
N SER A 74 2.11 -16.40 -21.74
CA SER A 74 3.25 -16.68 -20.85
C SER A 74 2.97 -16.17 -19.41
N PRO A 75 2.09 -16.84 -18.64
CA PRO A 75 1.66 -16.31 -17.34
C PRO A 75 2.78 -16.18 -16.30
N ALA A 76 3.79 -17.05 -16.34
CA ALA A 76 4.92 -17.01 -15.40
C ALA A 76 5.76 -15.75 -15.59
N ASP A 77 6.09 -15.39 -16.82
CA ASP A 77 6.87 -14.18 -17.15
C ASP A 77 6.13 -12.91 -16.76
N VAL A 78 4.79 -12.93 -16.82
CA VAL A 78 3.95 -11.80 -16.41
C VAL A 78 4.04 -11.56 -14.91
N THR A 79 3.96 -12.61 -14.10
CA THR A 79 4.03 -12.51 -12.62
C THR A 79 5.37 -11.94 -12.19
N ASP A 80 6.46 -12.48 -12.72
CA ASP A 80 7.81 -12.02 -12.40
C ASP A 80 8.04 -10.57 -12.85
N SER A 81 7.58 -10.20 -14.05
CA SER A 81 7.62 -8.81 -14.51
C SER A 81 6.86 -7.84 -13.59
N HIS A 82 5.71 -8.26 -13.06
CA HIS A 82 4.98 -7.45 -12.08
C HIS A 82 5.74 -7.32 -10.75
N LEU A 83 6.38 -8.37 -10.25
CA LEU A 83 7.20 -8.29 -9.03
C LEU A 83 8.36 -7.32 -9.22
N ARG A 84 9.10 -7.42 -10.32
CA ARG A 84 10.20 -6.47 -10.63
C ARG A 84 9.71 -5.04 -10.74
N ALA A 85 8.60 -4.82 -11.44
CA ALA A 85 7.99 -3.49 -11.54
C ALA A 85 7.59 -2.96 -10.16
N SER A 86 7.02 -3.80 -9.28
CA SER A 86 6.68 -3.42 -7.91
C SER A 86 7.92 -2.97 -7.14
N HIS A 87 9.03 -3.72 -7.21
CA HIS A 87 10.27 -3.34 -6.55
C HIS A 87 10.86 -2.04 -7.09
N TRP A 88 10.88 -1.88 -8.42
CA TRP A 88 11.39 -0.67 -9.05
C TRP A 88 10.56 0.56 -8.65
N HIS A 89 9.24 0.46 -8.71
CA HIS A 89 8.35 1.56 -8.33
C HIS A 89 8.53 1.95 -6.86
N GLN A 90 8.64 0.98 -5.94
CA GLN A 90 8.91 1.26 -4.53
C GLN A 90 10.25 1.98 -4.33
N ALA A 91 11.33 1.52 -5.00
CA ALA A 91 12.65 2.13 -4.89
C ALA A 91 12.69 3.57 -5.42
N ASN A 92 11.77 3.91 -6.33
CA ASN A 92 11.63 5.26 -6.90
C ASN A 92 10.51 6.10 -6.27
N GLY A 93 9.92 5.66 -5.15
CA GLY A 93 8.91 6.41 -4.39
C GLY A 93 7.48 6.32 -4.93
N TYR A 94 7.23 5.53 -5.96
CA TYR A 94 5.90 5.34 -6.57
C TYR A 94 5.15 4.20 -5.87
N LEU A 95 4.76 4.41 -4.61
CA LEU A 95 4.17 3.35 -3.77
C LEU A 95 2.82 2.85 -4.29
N ALA A 96 2.02 3.72 -4.92
CA ALA A 96 0.73 3.34 -5.49
C ALA A 96 0.90 2.36 -6.66
N GLU A 97 1.80 2.64 -7.57
CA GLU A 97 2.15 1.78 -8.69
C GLU A 97 2.78 0.47 -8.20
N ALA A 98 3.68 0.55 -7.20
CA ALA A 98 4.27 -0.63 -6.58
C ALA A 98 3.20 -1.58 -6.03
N PHE A 99 2.19 -1.05 -5.31
CA PHE A 99 1.06 -1.81 -4.79
C PHE A 99 0.24 -2.45 -5.93
N GLN A 100 -0.08 -1.69 -6.99
CA GLN A 100 -0.84 -2.23 -8.13
C GLN A 100 -0.13 -3.44 -8.75
N HIS A 101 1.19 -3.34 -8.92
CA HIS A 101 2.01 -4.41 -9.47
C HIS A 101 2.11 -5.61 -8.52
N ALA A 102 2.26 -5.42 -7.21
CA ALA A 102 2.25 -6.50 -6.23
C ALA A 102 0.92 -7.29 -6.26
N VAL A 103 -0.22 -6.58 -6.31
CA VAL A 103 -1.55 -7.22 -6.41
C VAL A 103 -1.71 -7.95 -7.75
N ALA A 104 -1.20 -7.40 -8.86
CA ALA A 104 -1.25 -8.04 -10.16
C ALA A 104 -0.41 -9.34 -10.21
N ALA A 105 0.71 -9.36 -9.48
CA ALA A 105 1.52 -10.56 -9.26
C ALA A 105 0.89 -11.56 -8.28
N LYS A 106 -0.20 -11.19 -7.59
CA LYS A 106 -0.81 -11.92 -6.47
C LYS A 106 0.13 -12.10 -5.27
N ASP A 107 1.16 -11.26 -5.15
CA ASP A 107 1.99 -11.16 -3.96
C ASP A 107 1.29 -10.24 -2.94
N PHE A 108 0.34 -10.83 -2.22
CA PHE A 108 -0.48 -10.09 -1.26
C PHE A 108 0.27 -9.73 0.02
N GLU A 109 1.33 -10.47 0.37
CA GLU A 109 2.18 -10.11 1.50
C GLU A 109 2.93 -8.81 1.20
N ARG A 110 3.56 -8.73 0.05
CA ARG A 110 4.20 -7.50 -0.43
C ARG A 110 3.22 -6.34 -0.58
N ALA A 111 2.03 -6.60 -1.14
CA ALA A 111 1.01 -5.57 -1.26
C ALA A 111 0.57 -5.04 0.11
N ALA A 112 0.45 -5.91 1.12
CA ALA A 112 0.15 -5.52 2.49
C ALA A 112 1.26 -4.65 3.10
N GLU A 113 2.54 -4.99 2.90
CA GLU A 113 3.69 -4.17 3.34
C GLU A 113 3.67 -2.76 2.73
N LEU A 114 3.40 -2.67 1.43
CA LEU A 114 3.28 -1.39 0.74
C LEU A 114 2.09 -0.55 1.24
N ALA A 115 0.97 -1.20 1.57
CA ALA A 115 -0.17 -0.53 2.17
C ALA A 115 0.15 0.01 3.57
N GLU A 116 0.86 -0.76 4.41
CA GLU A 116 1.35 -0.30 5.71
C GLU A 116 2.32 0.88 5.57
N GLN A 117 3.24 0.81 4.60
CA GLN A 117 4.25 1.83 4.37
C GLN A 117 3.65 3.17 3.92
N VAL A 118 2.62 3.15 3.08
CA VAL A 118 2.01 4.38 2.54
C VAL A 118 1.05 5.05 3.52
N TRP A 119 0.55 4.31 4.52
CA TRP A 119 -0.48 4.77 5.44
C TRP A 119 -0.19 6.14 6.08
N PRO A 120 0.99 6.42 6.70
CA PRO A 120 1.22 7.70 7.36
C PRO A 120 0.99 8.88 6.42
N SER A 121 1.46 8.79 5.19
CA SER A 121 1.27 9.85 4.19
C SER A 121 -0.20 10.02 3.78
N MET A 122 -0.96 8.93 3.71
CA MET A 122 -2.39 9.00 3.37
C MET A 122 -3.24 9.50 4.54
N GLU A 123 -2.87 9.17 5.78
CA GLU A 123 -3.49 9.69 7.00
C GLU A 123 -3.28 11.20 7.08
N ASP A 124 -2.05 11.68 6.92
CA ASP A 124 -1.68 13.11 6.97
C ASP A 124 -2.37 13.94 5.87
N THR A 125 -2.67 13.35 4.73
CA THR A 125 -3.32 14.00 3.60
C THR A 125 -4.85 13.75 3.53
N PHE A 126 -5.43 13.14 4.54
CA PHE A 126 -6.87 12.79 4.61
C PHE A 126 -7.34 11.90 3.45
N GLN A 127 -6.48 11.00 2.97
CA GLN A 127 -6.77 10.07 1.87
C GLN A 127 -7.14 8.65 2.36
N THR A 128 -7.61 8.52 3.60
CA THR A 128 -7.96 7.23 4.23
C THR A 128 -8.99 6.43 3.44
N THR A 129 -9.94 7.11 2.80
CA THR A 129 -10.93 6.46 1.90
C THR A 129 -10.28 5.84 0.65
N ALA A 130 -9.28 6.51 0.05
CA ALA A 130 -8.53 5.96 -1.08
C ALA A 130 -7.73 4.73 -0.66
N TRP A 131 -7.12 4.78 0.53
CA TRP A 131 -6.40 3.65 1.12
C TRP A 131 -7.32 2.45 1.41
N LEU A 132 -8.57 2.65 1.83
CA LEU A 132 -9.55 1.58 1.95
C LEU A 132 -9.79 0.83 0.62
N GLY A 133 -9.69 1.53 -0.50
CA GLY A 133 -9.73 0.91 -1.83
C GLY A 133 -8.58 -0.08 -2.06
N TRP A 134 -7.42 0.13 -1.41
CA TRP A 134 -6.32 -0.82 -1.45
C TRP A 134 -6.60 -2.03 -0.57
N ILE A 135 -7.04 -1.80 0.67
CA ILE A 135 -7.36 -2.87 1.63
C ILE A 135 -8.40 -3.83 1.10
N LYS A 136 -9.43 -3.34 0.43
CA LYS A 136 -10.48 -4.17 -0.19
C LYS A 136 -9.97 -5.11 -1.29
N ARG A 137 -8.75 -4.91 -1.77
CA ARG A 137 -8.10 -5.80 -2.77
C ARG A 137 -7.23 -6.88 -2.14
N LEU A 138 -6.97 -6.80 -0.83
CA LEU A 138 -6.18 -7.79 -0.11
C LEU A 138 -7.08 -8.91 0.44
N PRO A 139 -6.61 -10.16 0.44
CA PRO A 139 -7.30 -11.27 1.11
C PRO A 139 -7.42 -11.02 2.62
N THR A 140 -8.55 -11.40 3.20
CA THR A 140 -8.83 -11.19 4.62
C THR A 140 -7.85 -11.92 5.54
N ASP A 141 -7.34 -13.06 5.13
CA ASP A 141 -6.36 -13.85 5.89
C ASP A 141 -4.99 -13.17 5.96
N VAL A 142 -4.59 -12.46 4.92
CA VAL A 142 -3.38 -11.61 4.92
C VAL A 142 -3.54 -10.43 5.89
N ILE A 143 -4.69 -9.77 5.87
CA ILE A 143 -4.96 -8.61 6.72
C ILE A 143 -4.98 -9.01 8.20
N ARG A 144 -5.73 -10.05 8.57
CA ARG A 144 -6.04 -10.41 9.97
C ARG A 144 -4.82 -10.80 10.81
N VAL A 145 -3.71 -11.19 10.21
CA VAL A 145 -2.48 -11.59 10.91
C VAL A 145 -1.47 -10.44 11.06
N ARG A 146 -1.77 -9.28 10.48
CA ARG A 146 -0.92 -8.09 10.51
C ARG A 146 -1.51 -7.03 11.46
N PRO A 147 -0.97 -6.86 12.68
CA PRO A 147 -1.56 -5.97 13.66
C PRO A 147 -1.52 -4.51 13.23
N VAL A 148 -0.47 -4.08 12.53
CA VAL A 148 -0.37 -2.72 11.99
C VAL A 148 -1.48 -2.47 10.98
N LEU A 149 -1.58 -3.33 9.96
CA LEU A 149 -2.58 -3.20 8.90
C LEU A 149 -4.02 -3.24 9.44
N CYS A 150 -4.28 -4.12 10.41
CA CYS A 150 -5.57 -4.18 11.08
C CYS A 150 -5.91 -2.89 11.83
N THR A 151 -4.93 -2.28 12.52
CA THR A 151 -5.13 -1.00 13.24
C THR A 151 -5.42 0.13 12.26
N GLN A 152 -4.64 0.24 11.19
CA GLN A 152 -4.83 1.21 10.11
C GLN A 152 -6.21 1.05 9.43
N ALA A 153 -6.63 -0.19 9.16
CA ALA A 153 -7.95 -0.47 8.63
C ALA A 153 -9.06 -0.07 9.62
N GLY A 154 -8.87 -0.34 10.91
CA GLY A 154 -9.78 0.09 11.96
C GLY A 154 -10.00 1.61 11.94
N TRP A 155 -8.92 2.38 11.84
CA TRP A 155 -8.99 3.84 11.70
C TRP A 155 -9.73 4.27 10.44
N SER A 156 -9.34 3.75 9.28
CA SER A 156 -9.98 4.12 8.01
C SER A 156 -11.48 3.81 7.96
N PHE A 157 -11.90 2.69 8.55
CA PHE A 157 -13.33 2.37 8.66
C PHE A 157 -14.05 3.26 9.66
N SER A 158 -13.37 3.69 10.73
CA SER A 158 -13.91 4.70 11.66
C SER A 158 -14.17 6.02 10.93
N ASP A 159 -13.19 6.53 10.17
CA ASP A 159 -13.30 7.75 9.36
C ASP A 159 -14.39 7.64 8.28
N ALA A 160 -14.59 6.45 7.73
CA ALA A 160 -15.63 6.18 6.75
C ALA A 160 -17.04 6.06 7.37
N GLY A 161 -17.17 6.18 8.70
CA GLY A 161 -18.44 6.04 9.40
C GLY A 161 -18.95 4.59 9.51
N GLU A 162 -18.05 3.63 9.46
CA GLU A 162 -18.32 2.19 9.58
C GLU A 162 -17.77 1.61 10.91
N PRO A 163 -18.28 2.04 12.08
CA PRO A 163 -17.69 1.67 13.37
C PRO A 163 -17.77 0.17 13.71
N GLU A 164 -18.73 -0.59 13.15
CA GLU A 164 -18.81 -2.04 13.33
C GLU A 164 -17.70 -2.76 12.55
N THR A 165 -17.41 -2.30 11.34
CA THR A 165 -16.31 -2.83 10.52
C THR A 165 -14.97 -2.45 11.15
N SER A 166 -14.83 -1.21 11.62
CA SER A 166 -13.69 -0.74 12.39
C SER A 166 -13.40 -1.66 13.57
N GLU A 167 -14.39 -1.92 14.43
CA GLU A 167 -14.20 -2.76 15.62
C GLU A 167 -13.75 -4.19 15.29
N ARG A 168 -14.27 -4.79 14.21
CA ARG A 168 -13.79 -6.10 13.76
C ARG A 168 -12.30 -6.10 13.41
N HIS A 169 -11.81 -5.04 12.77
CA HIS A 169 -10.40 -4.90 12.44
C HIS A 169 -9.55 -4.64 13.70
N LEU A 170 -10.01 -3.80 14.63
CA LEU A 170 -9.34 -3.56 15.91
C LEU A 170 -9.23 -4.83 16.76
N GLN A 171 -10.26 -5.67 16.79
CA GLN A 171 -10.21 -6.99 17.45
C GLN A 171 -9.25 -7.96 16.77
N ASN A 172 -9.13 -7.91 15.43
CA ASN A 172 -8.10 -8.67 14.72
C ASN A 172 -6.69 -8.20 15.09
N ALA A 173 -6.49 -6.86 15.19
CA ALA A 173 -5.22 -6.28 15.63
C ALA A 173 -4.83 -6.79 17.03
N GLU A 174 -5.74 -6.76 18.00
CA GLU A 174 -5.47 -7.26 19.36
C GLU A 174 -5.11 -8.75 19.37
N ARG A 175 -5.85 -9.57 18.59
CA ARG A 175 -5.54 -11.01 18.47
C ARG A 175 -4.17 -11.26 17.86
N ALA A 176 -3.80 -10.50 16.84
CA ALA A 176 -2.48 -10.61 16.21
C ALA A 176 -1.36 -10.11 17.13
N LEU A 177 -1.61 -9.10 17.97
CA LEU A 177 -0.67 -8.61 18.98
C LEU A 177 -0.43 -9.60 20.13
N ALA A 178 -1.41 -10.44 20.49
CA ALA A 178 -1.30 -11.35 21.65
C ALA A 178 -0.09 -12.31 21.56
N GLY A 179 0.41 -12.58 20.36
CA GLY A 179 1.59 -13.41 20.13
C GLY A 179 2.91 -12.65 19.90
N ALA A 180 2.89 -11.32 19.87
CA ALA A 180 4.04 -10.51 19.42
C ALA A 180 4.16 -9.15 20.13
N ALA A 181 3.54 -8.99 21.30
CA ALA A 181 3.43 -7.72 22.02
C ALA A 181 4.79 -7.07 22.40
N ASP A 182 5.85 -7.88 22.54
CA ASP A 182 7.17 -7.40 22.94
C ASP A 182 7.97 -6.72 21.82
N ARG A 183 7.49 -6.76 20.58
CA ARG A 183 8.16 -6.11 19.45
C ARG A 183 8.02 -4.60 19.55
N ALA A 184 9.16 -3.90 19.46
CA ALA A 184 9.20 -2.44 19.63
C ALA A 184 8.28 -1.69 18.65
N GLU A 185 8.13 -2.19 17.43
CA GLU A 185 7.29 -1.64 16.39
C GLU A 185 5.79 -1.68 16.72
N PHE A 186 5.37 -2.58 17.62
CA PHE A 186 3.96 -2.74 18.01
C PHE A 186 3.59 -1.98 19.29
N LYS A 187 4.56 -1.40 20.01
CA LYS A 187 4.30 -0.67 21.25
C LYS A 187 3.24 0.44 21.13
N PRO A 188 3.15 1.21 20.03
CA PRO A 188 2.12 2.24 19.89
C PRO A 188 0.71 1.69 19.62
N LEU A 189 0.59 0.45 19.13
CA LEU A 189 -0.68 -0.06 18.61
C LEU A 189 -1.78 -0.15 19.67
N PRO A 190 -1.55 -0.63 20.91
CA PRO A 190 -2.61 -0.67 21.92
C PRO A 190 -3.23 0.70 22.22
N GLY A 191 -2.40 1.74 22.27
CA GLY A 191 -2.87 3.12 22.44
C GLY A 191 -3.68 3.62 21.23
N ASN A 192 -3.22 3.30 20.02
CA ASN A 192 -3.91 3.65 18.79
C ASN A 192 -5.26 2.91 18.66
N ILE A 193 -5.33 1.65 19.05
CA ILE A 193 -6.57 0.86 19.09
C ILE A 193 -7.57 1.48 20.09
N ALA A 194 -7.11 1.84 21.28
CA ALA A 194 -7.95 2.49 22.27
C ALA A 194 -8.49 3.84 21.77
N LEU A 195 -7.63 4.64 21.13
CA LEU A 195 -8.03 5.93 20.58
C LEU A 195 -9.06 5.76 19.43
N ALA A 196 -8.88 4.82 18.50
CA ALA A 196 -9.87 4.52 17.47
C ALA A 196 -11.23 4.10 18.06
N ARG A 197 -11.24 3.30 19.13
CA ARG A 197 -12.46 2.95 19.85
C ARG A 197 -13.13 4.17 20.51
N ALA A 198 -12.36 5.12 21.03
CA ALA A 198 -12.91 6.35 21.55
C ALA A 198 -13.63 7.16 20.46
N TYR A 199 -13.06 7.26 19.25
CA TYR A 199 -13.71 7.87 18.09
C TYR A 199 -14.99 7.12 17.68
N ASN A 200 -14.96 5.79 17.62
CA ASN A 200 -16.13 4.99 17.32
C ASN A 200 -17.25 5.18 18.36
N ALA A 201 -16.91 5.23 19.64
CA ALA A 201 -17.86 5.48 20.73
C ALA A 201 -18.47 6.89 20.66
N GLN A 202 -17.64 7.90 20.36
CA GLN A 202 -18.10 9.27 20.17
C GLN A 202 -19.08 9.39 19.00
N ALA A 203 -18.75 8.79 17.85
CA ALA A 203 -19.61 8.80 16.67
C ALA A 203 -20.99 8.16 16.97
N ARG A 204 -21.06 7.21 17.89
CA ARG A 204 -22.30 6.55 18.35
C ARG A 204 -23.02 7.29 19.49
N GLY A 205 -22.45 8.40 19.98
CA GLY A 205 -22.99 9.13 21.15
C GLY A 205 -22.83 8.39 22.48
N GLN A 206 -21.94 7.40 22.55
CA GLN A 206 -21.67 6.61 23.76
C GLN A 206 -20.66 7.32 24.67
N VAL A 207 -21.10 8.35 25.39
CA VAL A 207 -20.25 9.24 26.18
C VAL A 207 -19.36 8.47 27.18
N ALA A 208 -19.92 7.50 27.91
CA ALA A 208 -19.18 6.72 28.91
C ALA A 208 -18.04 5.91 28.28
N ASP A 209 -18.29 5.25 27.14
CA ASP A 209 -17.28 4.49 26.42
C ASP A 209 -16.24 5.41 25.76
N THR A 210 -16.65 6.58 25.29
CA THR A 210 -15.72 7.61 24.79
C THR A 210 -14.70 8.00 25.84
N VAL A 211 -15.14 8.34 27.06
CA VAL A 211 -14.24 8.67 28.18
C VAL A 211 -13.34 7.49 28.52
N LYS A 212 -13.91 6.31 28.72
CA LYS A 212 -13.18 5.08 29.06
C LYS A 212 -12.03 4.79 28.08
N TYR A 213 -12.33 4.80 26.78
CA TYR A 213 -11.32 4.48 25.78
C TYR A 213 -10.32 5.62 25.56
N ALA A 214 -10.73 6.88 25.71
CA ALA A 214 -9.83 8.02 25.65
C ALA A 214 -8.83 8.04 26.82
N GLU A 215 -9.26 7.74 28.05
CA GLU A 215 -8.39 7.59 29.21
C GLU A 215 -7.41 6.42 29.03
N LEU A 216 -7.89 5.28 28.55
CA LEU A 216 -7.03 4.15 28.22
C LEU A 216 -5.98 4.51 27.16
N ALA A 217 -6.37 5.24 26.12
CA ALA A 217 -5.45 5.73 25.10
C ALA A 217 -4.36 6.63 25.70
N GLN A 218 -4.71 7.57 26.59
CA GLN A 218 -3.73 8.43 27.28
C GLN A 218 -2.69 7.65 28.08
N GLN A 219 -3.07 6.51 28.65
CA GLN A 219 -2.16 5.65 29.43
C GLN A 219 -1.23 4.84 28.54
N LEU A 220 -1.69 4.44 27.33
CA LEU A 220 -0.99 3.51 26.47
C LEU A 220 -0.21 4.19 25.33
N ILE A 221 -0.58 5.41 24.95
CA ILE A 221 0.15 6.17 23.91
C ILE A 221 1.48 6.65 24.48
N PRO A 222 2.61 6.40 23.79
CA PRO A 222 3.93 6.87 24.18
C PRO A 222 3.97 8.39 24.43
N GLU A 223 4.83 8.83 25.35
CA GLU A 223 4.91 10.25 25.74
C GLU A 223 5.41 11.17 24.61
N ASP A 224 6.18 10.64 23.68
CA ASP A 224 6.70 11.32 22.50
C ASP A 224 5.66 11.49 21.38
N ASP A 225 4.56 10.71 21.38
CA ASP A 225 3.44 10.89 20.47
C ASP A 225 2.47 11.98 20.97
N VAL A 226 2.95 13.22 20.96
CA VAL A 226 2.23 14.40 21.45
C VAL A 226 0.91 14.60 20.71
N TYR A 227 0.87 14.30 19.42
CA TYR A 227 -0.33 14.50 18.59
C TYR A 227 -1.48 13.59 19.02
N ARG A 228 -1.25 12.28 19.09
CA ARG A 228 -2.30 11.33 19.50
C ARG A 228 -2.69 11.47 20.96
N ARG A 229 -1.75 11.84 21.83
CA ARG A 229 -2.07 12.18 23.22
C ARG A 229 -3.00 13.38 23.33
N ALA A 230 -2.75 14.45 22.55
CA ALA A 230 -3.62 15.62 22.50
C ALA A 230 -5.03 15.27 22.01
N GLN A 231 -5.14 14.41 21.01
CA GLN A 231 -6.43 13.92 20.55
C GLN A 231 -7.19 13.19 21.68
N ALA A 232 -6.54 12.28 22.39
CA ALA A 232 -7.17 11.53 23.49
C ALA A 232 -7.63 12.48 24.64
N VAL A 233 -6.85 13.50 24.98
CA VAL A 233 -7.23 14.53 25.98
C VAL A 233 -8.43 15.35 25.49
N SER A 234 -8.43 15.76 24.23
CA SER A 234 -9.55 16.51 23.64
C SER A 234 -10.86 15.73 23.71
N MET A 235 -10.81 14.41 23.48
CA MET A 235 -11.99 13.55 23.54
C MET A 235 -12.56 13.41 24.95
N THR A 236 -11.72 13.27 25.97
CA THR A 236 -12.19 13.24 27.38
C THR A 236 -12.86 14.56 27.77
N THR A 237 -12.27 15.69 27.36
CA THR A 237 -12.81 17.01 27.67
C THR A 237 -14.16 17.27 26.98
N SER A 238 -14.25 16.92 25.69
CA SER A 238 -15.48 17.05 24.90
C SER A 238 -16.62 16.18 25.46
N ALA A 239 -16.32 14.92 25.83
CA ALA A 239 -17.28 14.01 26.41
C ALA A 239 -17.78 14.48 27.80
N ALA A 240 -16.89 15.03 28.63
CA ALA A 240 -17.25 15.64 29.92
C ALA A 240 -18.20 16.83 29.76
N ALA A 241 -17.95 17.69 28.77
CA ALA A 241 -18.82 18.84 28.49
C ALA A 241 -20.23 18.40 28.01
N THR A 242 -20.32 17.28 27.28
CA THR A 242 -21.60 16.73 26.81
C THR A 242 -22.41 16.11 27.96
N LYS A 243 -21.76 15.55 28.98
CA LYS A 243 -22.42 14.96 30.17
C LYS A 243 -22.99 16.04 31.13
N ALA A 244 -22.46 17.24 31.08
CA ALA A 244 -22.87 18.35 31.94
C ALA A 244 -24.08 19.15 31.43
N ARG A 245 -24.56 18.85 30.21
CA ARG A 245 -25.76 19.43 29.60
C ARG A 245 -26.95 18.50 29.72
#